data_e8ca0d40cada1b650c59a19392ded455
#
_entry.id   e8ca0d40cada1b650c59a19392ded455
#
_cell.length_a   1.000
_cell.length_b   1.000
_cell.length_c   1.000
_cell.angle_alpha   90.00
_cell.angle_beta   90.00
_cell.angle_gamma   90.00
#
_symmetry.space_group_name_H-M   'P 1'
#
loop_
_entity.id
_entity.type
_entity.pdbx_description
1 polymer ?
#
loop_
_entity_poly.entity_id
_entity_poly.type
_entity_poly.pdbx_seq_one_letter_code
_entity_poly.pdbx_strand_id
1 'polypeptide(L)'
;MGLDFYRRAIELQDKYRKPGMTFENTLQTNGTLLDDEWCEFFKENNFLIGISIDGPRELHDAYRVNKGGEGTFDNVMRGLRLLQKHGVEYNVLTTVNRINADYPLEVYRFHRDEVGTDWMQFIPIVERVDDQGLSLYQEGTEVSERSVQPEQFGRFLTTIFDEWVLNDVGSVFVQTFEAAASNWMGKPSSGLCVFNETCGGALALEHNGDLYSCDHFVEPNYNLGNIADTDMIELVATDQQQKFGQDKLDTLPQQCLDCEVRFACHGECPKNRFTTTADGDPGLNYLCAGYYNFFTHIDHPMKIITSLMQAGRPAAEVMPILAREAADLEAAVAKVGRNHLCPCGSGLKTKKCHGPKRTVEAPLPRRLPVHQAQPRARVVAVSEER
;
A
#
# COMPACT_ATOMS: atom_id res chain seq x y z
N MET A 1 21.89 -9.49 -3.94
CA MET A 1 23.14 -9.17 -3.21
C MET A 1 23.23 -10.10 -2.01
N GLY A 2 24.44 -10.53 -1.64
CA GLY A 2 24.65 -11.40 -0.48
C GLY A 2 24.91 -10.57 0.79
N LEU A 3 25.02 -11.26 1.95
CA LEU A 3 25.21 -10.64 3.26
C LEU A 3 26.48 -9.76 3.33
N ASP A 4 27.56 -10.14 2.63
CA ASP A 4 28.81 -9.36 2.59
C ASP A 4 28.63 -7.95 2.01
N PHE A 5 27.70 -7.77 1.07
CA PHE A 5 27.36 -6.44 0.57
C PHE A 5 26.80 -5.55 1.69
N TYR A 6 25.89 -6.08 2.50
CA TYR A 6 25.29 -5.32 3.60
C TYR A 6 26.27 -5.07 4.74
N ARG A 7 27.14 -6.03 5.06
CA ARG A 7 28.25 -5.83 6.00
C ARG A 7 29.13 -4.67 5.55
N ARG A 8 29.47 -4.66 4.26
CA ARG A 8 30.27 -3.56 3.70
C ARG A 8 29.54 -2.22 3.73
N ALA A 9 28.22 -2.21 3.51
CA ALA A 9 27.42 -0.99 3.63
C ALA A 9 27.46 -0.42 5.06
N ILE A 10 27.32 -1.26 6.09
CA ILE A 10 27.40 -0.84 7.50
C ILE A 10 28.80 -0.30 7.82
N GLU A 11 29.88 -0.98 7.40
CA GLU A 11 31.25 -0.46 7.58
C GLU A 11 31.43 0.94 6.98
N LEU A 12 30.86 1.18 5.80
CA LEU A 12 30.93 2.48 5.15
C LEU A 12 30.06 3.53 5.86
N GLN A 13 28.87 3.18 6.33
CA GLN A 13 28.04 4.06 7.14
C GLN A 13 28.81 4.51 8.40
N ASP A 14 29.43 3.58 9.13
CA ASP A 14 30.20 3.88 10.33
C ASP A 14 31.45 4.73 10.04
N LYS A 15 32.16 4.42 8.95
CA LYS A 15 33.30 5.19 8.51
C LYS A 15 32.99 6.65 8.20
N TYR A 16 31.81 6.91 7.59
CA TYR A 16 31.43 8.25 7.15
C TYR A 16 30.40 8.93 8.07
N ARG A 17 30.05 8.32 9.18
CA ARG A 17 29.13 8.87 10.18
C ARG A 17 29.68 10.16 10.77
N LYS A 18 28.88 11.22 10.72
CA LYS A 18 29.19 12.52 11.35
C LYS A 18 28.37 12.69 12.65
N PRO A 19 28.79 13.53 13.59
CA PRO A 19 28.00 13.85 14.78
C PRO A 19 26.59 14.31 14.41
N GLY A 20 25.55 13.70 15.03
CA GLY A 20 24.16 14.00 14.77
C GLY A 20 23.54 13.29 13.55
N MET A 21 24.32 12.47 12.81
CA MET A 21 23.82 11.66 11.71
C MET A 21 23.32 10.31 12.20
N THR A 22 22.10 9.95 11.82
CA THR A 22 21.51 8.62 12.02
C THR A 22 21.31 7.92 10.68
N PHE A 23 21.43 6.60 10.68
CA PHE A 23 21.11 5.75 9.54
C PHE A 23 19.97 4.83 9.95
N GLU A 24 18.92 4.81 9.13
CA GLU A 24 17.83 3.85 9.23
C GLU A 24 17.98 2.84 8.09
N ASN A 25 18.22 1.59 8.44
CA ASN A 25 18.40 0.52 7.47
C ASN A 25 17.10 -0.28 7.34
N THR A 26 16.55 -0.30 6.15
CA THR A 26 15.37 -1.10 5.83
C THR A 26 15.65 -2.04 4.68
N LEU A 27 15.01 -3.21 4.67
CA LEU A 27 15.14 -4.17 3.58
C LEU A 27 13.81 -4.83 3.32
N GLN A 28 13.39 -4.85 2.04
CA GLN A 28 12.21 -5.59 1.60
C GLN A 28 12.62 -6.94 1.03
N THR A 29 11.94 -8.00 1.47
CA THR A 29 12.26 -9.36 1.06
C THR A 29 11.01 -10.22 0.95
N ASN A 30 11.07 -11.24 0.08
CA ASN A 30 10.10 -12.32 0.07
C ASN A 30 10.34 -13.35 1.18
N GLY A 31 11.38 -13.19 2.00
CA GLY A 31 11.68 -14.02 3.16
C GLY A 31 12.13 -15.46 2.88
N THR A 32 12.13 -15.90 1.61
CA THR A 32 12.35 -17.33 1.27
C THR A 32 13.77 -17.81 1.50
N LEU A 33 14.75 -16.92 1.53
CA LEU A 33 16.18 -17.24 1.71
C LEU A 33 16.75 -16.82 3.07
N LEU A 34 15.90 -16.34 3.99
CA LEU A 34 16.35 -15.97 5.32
C LEU A 34 16.82 -17.21 6.09
N ASP A 35 17.92 -17.05 6.81
CA ASP A 35 18.51 -18.00 7.74
C ASP A 35 18.92 -17.30 9.05
N ASP A 36 19.51 -18.04 9.98
CA ASP A 36 19.93 -17.50 11.27
C ASP A 36 20.99 -16.41 11.11
N GLU A 37 21.96 -16.56 10.19
CA GLU A 37 23.04 -15.57 9.97
C GLU A 37 22.48 -14.21 9.47
N TRP A 38 21.51 -14.21 8.55
CA TRP A 38 20.82 -13.02 8.13
C TRP A 38 20.08 -12.34 9.28
N CYS A 39 19.37 -13.11 10.09
CA CYS A 39 18.56 -12.56 11.18
C CYS A 39 19.44 -11.99 12.31
N GLU A 40 20.56 -12.65 12.63
CA GLU A 40 21.57 -12.12 13.57
C GLU A 40 22.12 -10.79 13.09
N PHE A 41 22.53 -10.71 11.82
CA PHE A 41 23.02 -9.47 11.23
C PHE A 41 21.98 -8.35 11.25
N PHE A 42 20.72 -8.63 10.92
CA PHE A 42 19.64 -7.63 10.96
C PHE A 42 19.41 -7.12 12.39
N LYS A 43 19.40 -8.02 13.36
CA LYS A 43 19.22 -7.64 14.77
C LYS A 43 20.37 -6.78 15.29
N GLU A 44 21.60 -7.17 15.03
CA GLU A 44 22.81 -6.44 15.46
C GLU A 44 22.87 -5.03 14.86
N ASN A 45 22.37 -4.83 13.65
CA ASN A 45 22.45 -3.56 12.93
C ASN A 45 21.12 -2.80 12.86
N ASN A 46 20.12 -3.19 13.68
CA ASN A 46 18.80 -2.54 13.78
C ASN A 46 18.09 -2.34 12.43
N PHE A 47 18.09 -3.39 11.58
CA PHE A 47 17.32 -3.35 10.35
C PHE A 47 15.82 -3.50 10.63
N LEU A 48 15.01 -2.73 9.90
CA LEU A 48 13.58 -2.96 9.77
C LEU A 48 13.33 -3.80 8.50
N ILE A 49 12.68 -4.95 8.65
CA ILE A 49 12.45 -5.86 7.55
C ILE A 49 11.00 -5.79 7.06
N GLY A 50 10.80 -5.41 5.79
CA GLY A 50 9.54 -5.56 5.11
C GLY A 50 9.40 -6.96 4.53
N ILE A 51 8.58 -7.84 5.13
CA ILE A 51 8.37 -9.19 4.61
C ILE A 51 7.09 -9.27 3.78
N SER A 52 7.20 -9.86 2.60
CA SER A 52 6.07 -9.95 1.66
C SER A 52 5.21 -11.17 1.94
N ILE A 53 3.98 -10.95 2.44
CA ILE A 53 2.97 -11.98 2.70
C ILE A 53 1.61 -11.50 2.21
N ASP A 54 0.96 -12.24 1.29
CA ASP A 54 -0.26 -11.78 0.63
C ASP A 54 -1.56 -12.35 1.27
N GLY A 55 -1.46 -12.92 2.46
CA GLY A 55 -2.58 -13.50 3.21
C GLY A 55 -2.36 -14.99 3.54
N PRO A 56 -3.40 -15.73 3.92
CA PRO A 56 -3.36 -17.18 4.10
C PRO A 56 -2.79 -17.90 2.88
N ARG A 57 -2.37 -19.15 3.06
CA ARG A 57 -1.69 -19.97 2.04
C ARG A 57 -2.31 -19.88 0.66
N GLU A 58 -3.59 -20.10 0.55
CA GLU A 58 -4.30 -20.16 -0.72
C GLU A 58 -4.23 -18.83 -1.47
N LEU A 59 -4.31 -17.71 -0.75
CA LEU A 59 -4.23 -16.36 -1.31
C LEU A 59 -2.79 -15.98 -1.64
N HIS A 60 -1.83 -16.35 -0.78
CA HIS A 60 -0.41 -16.09 -1.02
C HIS A 60 0.11 -16.86 -2.23
N ASP A 61 -0.12 -18.17 -2.26
CA ASP A 61 0.40 -19.06 -3.29
C ASP A 61 -0.29 -18.88 -4.66
N ALA A 62 -1.39 -18.11 -4.73
CA ALA A 62 -2.07 -17.81 -5.99
C ALA A 62 -1.15 -17.10 -6.99
N TYR A 63 -0.27 -16.21 -6.52
CA TYR A 63 0.67 -15.46 -7.36
C TYR A 63 2.12 -15.50 -6.89
N ARG A 64 2.37 -15.88 -5.63
CA ARG A 64 3.73 -16.02 -5.10
C ARG A 64 4.22 -17.46 -5.25
N VAL A 65 4.71 -17.74 -6.44
CA VAL A 65 5.26 -19.07 -6.78
C VAL A 65 6.75 -18.98 -7.07
N ASN A 66 7.46 -20.08 -6.86
CA ASN A 66 8.87 -20.23 -7.22
C ASN A 66 9.03 -20.41 -8.75
N LYS A 67 10.27 -20.52 -9.22
CA LYS A 67 10.56 -20.76 -10.65
C LYS A 67 9.98 -22.07 -11.20
N GLY A 68 9.65 -23.01 -10.34
CA GLY A 68 9.03 -24.29 -10.69
C GLY A 68 7.50 -24.23 -10.70
N GLY A 69 6.88 -23.08 -10.33
CA GLY A 69 5.43 -22.92 -10.22
C GLY A 69 4.84 -23.42 -8.90
N GLU A 70 5.67 -23.75 -7.90
CA GLU A 70 5.20 -24.18 -6.58
C GLU A 70 5.01 -22.97 -5.66
N GLY A 71 4.01 -23.03 -4.78
CA GLY A 71 3.73 -21.99 -3.80
C GLY A 71 4.92 -21.75 -2.84
N THR A 72 5.07 -20.50 -2.40
CA THR A 72 6.21 -20.09 -1.54
C THR A 72 5.82 -19.88 -0.08
N PHE A 73 4.57 -20.10 0.30
CA PHE A 73 4.04 -19.80 1.63
C PHE A 73 4.86 -20.42 2.76
N ASP A 74 5.18 -21.72 2.69
CA ASP A 74 5.96 -22.39 3.74
C ASP A 74 7.36 -21.80 3.90
N ASN A 75 8.00 -21.44 2.81
CA ASN A 75 9.33 -20.83 2.83
C ASN A 75 9.30 -19.43 3.45
N VAL A 76 8.29 -18.65 3.12
CA VAL A 76 8.11 -17.29 3.67
C VAL A 76 7.79 -17.36 5.16
N MET A 77 6.87 -18.23 5.58
CA MET A 77 6.52 -18.42 6.99
C MET A 77 7.70 -18.97 7.82
N ARG A 78 8.58 -19.78 7.22
CA ARG A 78 9.84 -20.17 7.85
C ARG A 78 10.74 -18.94 8.08
N GLY A 79 10.89 -18.08 7.06
CA GLY A 79 11.65 -16.83 7.17
C GLY A 79 11.08 -15.89 8.22
N LEU A 80 9.75 -15.73 8.29
CA LEU A 80 9.07 -14.96 9.32
C LEU A 80 9.40 -15.49 10.73
N ARG A 81 9.32 -16.80 10.94
CA ARG A 81 9.63 -17.43 12.25
C ARG A 81 11.09 -17.20 12.66
N LEU A 82 12.01 -17.12 11.71
CA LEU A 82 13.41 -16.76 11.99
C LEU A 82 13.55 -15.31 12.43
N LEU A 83 12.88 -14.36 11.75
CA LEU A 83 12.84 -12.95 12.20
C LEU A 83 12.30 -12.85 13.62
N GLN A 84 11.19 -13.53 13.93
CA GLN A 84 10.58 -13.58 15.26
C GLN A 84 11.52 -14.20 16.30
N LYS A 85 12.16 -15.34 15.98
CA LYS A 85 13.13 -16.04 16.84
C LYS A 85 14.27 -15.13 17.27
N HIS A 86 14.80 -14.33 16.36
CA HIS A 86 15.92 -13.40 16.61
C HIS A 86 15.47 -12.03 17.12
N GLY A 87 14.16 -11.77 17.23
CA GLY A 87 13.61 -10.49 17.67
C GLY A 87 13.93 -9.34 16.71
N VAL A 88 14.01 -9.62 15.41
CA VAL A 88 14.18 -8.60 14.36
C VAL A 88 12.87 -7.87 14.17
N GLU A 89 12.91 -6.55 14.04
CA GLU A 89 11.72 -5.74 13.74
C GLU A 89 11.28 -5.97 12.29
N TYR A 90 9.98 -6.17 12.09
CA TYR A 90 9.44 -6.41 10.75
C TYR A 90 8.06 -5.80 10.56
N ASN A 91 7.77 -5.43 9.32
CA ASN A 91 6.47 -5.04 8.81
C ASN A 91 6.02 -6.03 7.75
N VAL A 92 4.71 -6.23 7.61
CA VAL A 92 4.15 -7.06 6.54
C VAL A 92 3.71 -6.20 5.37
N LEU A 93 4.18 -6.56 4.16
CA LEU A 93 3.75 -5.96 2.91
C LEU A 93 2.89 -6.97 2.15
N THR A 94 1.67 -6.57 1.85
CA THR A 94 0.72 -7.35 1.05
C THR A 94 0.51 -6.69 -0.30
N THR A 95 0.77 -7.41 -1.38
CA THR A 95 0.31 -6.98 -2.69
C THR A 95 -1.15 -7.38 -2.89
N VAL A 96 -2.02 -6.37 -2.94
CA VAL A 96 -3.46 -6.58 -3.14
C VAL A 96 -3.71 -6.80 -4.63
N ASN A 97 -4.15 -8.00 -4.96
CA ASN A 97 -4.37 -8.47 -6.32
C ASN A 97 -5.84 -8.87 -6.52
N ARG A 98 -6.19 -9.26 -7.75
CA ARG A 98 -7.56 -9.63 -8.11
C ARG A 98 -8.16 -10.76 -7.25
N ILE A 99 -7.30 -11.63 -6.67
CA ILE A 99 -7.77 -12.79 -5.91
C ILE A 99 -7.95 -12.43 -4.44
N ASN A 100 -6.86 -11.95 -3.76
CA ASN A 100 -6.93 -11.69 -2.32
C ASN A 100 -7.80 -10.49 -1.96
N ALA A 101 -8.05 -9.58 -2.89
CA ALA A 101 -8.91 -8.41 -2.66
C ALA A 101 -10.38 -8.76 -2.37
N ASP A 102 -10.84 -9.96 -2.67
CA ASP A 102 -12.18 -10.43 -2.32
C ASP A 102 -12.26 -11.04 -0.90
N TYR A 103 -11.12 -11.13 -0.19
CA TYR A 103 -11.00 -11.75 1.14
C TYR A 103 -10.34 -10.79 2.16
N PRO A 104 -10.83 -9.55 2.31
CA PRO A 104 -10.19 -8.52 3.13
C PRO A 104 -10.01 -8.92 4.59
N LEU A 105 -11.04 -9.49 5.23
CA LEU A 105 -10.97 -9.87 6.65
C LEU A 105 -10.09 -11.09 6.88
N GLU A 106 -10.07 -12.05 5.96
CA GLU A 106 -9.20 -13.20 6.03
C GLU A 106 -7.73 -12.78 5.95
N VAL A 107 -7.40 -11.83 5.05
CA VAL A 107 -6.05 -11.28 4.93
C VAL A 107 -5.68 -10.48 6.19
N TYR A 108 -6.53 -9.58 6.62
CA TYR A 108 -6.28 -8.72 7.77
C TYR A 108 -6.10 -9.52 9.06
N ARG A 109 -7.06 -10.41 9.37
CA ARG A 109 -7.05 -11.25 10.57
C ARG A 109 -5.88 -12.23 10.57
N PHE A 110 -5.53 -12.81 9.41
CA PHE A 110 -4.35 -13.66 9.28
C PHE A 110 -3.08 -12.90 9.68
N HIS A 111 -2.90 -11.67 9.22
CA HIS A 111 -1.73 -10.86 9.59
C HIS A 111 -1.75 -10.48 11.08
N ARG A 112 -2.89 -10.08 11.61
CA ARG A 112 -3.03 -9.71 13.01
C ARG A 112 -2.86 -10.91 13.95
N ASP A 113 -3.55 -12.01 13.67
CA ASP A 113 -3.74 -13.11 14.64
C ASP A 113 -2.72 -14.24 14.46
N GLU A 114 -2.30 -14.58 13.21
CA GLU A 114 -1.40 -15.70 12.93
C GLU A 114 0.04 -15.27 12.63
N VAL A 115 0.22 -14.17 11.87
CA VAL A 115 1.54 -13.56 11.65
C VAL A 115 1.97 -12.76 12.88
N GLY A 116 1.02 -12.17 13.60
CA GLY A 116 1.28 -11.40 14.82
C GLY A 116 2.00 -10.07 14.54
N THR A 117 1.71 -9.44 13.40
CA THR A 117 2.26 -8.12 13.10
C THR A 117 1.32 -7.02 13.59
N ASP A 118 1.91 -5.96 14.09
CA ASP A 118 1.22 -4.72 14.43
C ASP A 118 1.35 -3.64 13.33
N TRP A 119 2.10 -3.91 12.24
CA TRP A 119 2.26 -2.97 11.13
C TRP A 119 2.05 -3.64 9.77
N MET A 120 1.07 -3.12 9.01
CA MET A 120 0.64 -3.68 7.73
C MET A 120 0.65 -2.64 6.61
N GLN A 121 1.07 -3.07 5.42
CA GLN A 121 0.98 -2.28 4.19
C GLN A 121 0.19 -3.05 3.14
N PHE A 122 -0.81 -2.41 2.55
CA PHE A 122 -1.63 -2.94 1.46
C PHE A 122 -1.35 -2.18 0.17
N ILE A 123 -0.62 -2.79 -0.74
CA ILE A 123 -0.14 -2.16 -1.99
C ILE A 123 -0.93 -2.74 -3.15
N PRO A 124 -1.74 -1.96 -3.88
CA PRO A 124 -2.52 -2.48 -5.01
C PRO A 124 -1.62 -2.88 -6.17
N ILE A 125 -1.85 -4.05 -6.76
CA ILE A 125 -1.26 -4.39 -8.04
C ILE A 125 -2.04 -3.67 -9.14
N VAL A 126 -1.33 -2.80 -9.86
CA VAL A 126 -1.78 -2.16 -11.10
C VAL A 126 -0.65 -2.29 -12.11
N GLU A 127 -0.78 -3.24 -13.01
CA GLU A 127 0.20 -3.55 -14.04
C GLU A 127 -0.41 -3.27 -15.42
N ARG A 128 0.14 -2.27 -16.09
CA ARG A 128 -0.35 -1.91 -17.43
C ARG A 128 0.12 -2.94 -18.47
N VAL A 129 -0.73 -3.16 -19.43
CA VAL A 129 -0.45 -4.04 -20.57
C VAL A 129 -0.70 -3.28 -21.88
N ASP A 130 0.11 -3.58 -22.87
CA ASP A 130 -0.04 -3.14 -24.25
C ASP A 130 -0.47 -4.32 -25.16
N ASP A 131 -0.53 -4.08 -26.45
CA ASP A 131 -0.92 -5.10 -27.44
C ASP A 131 0.02 -6.32 -27.48
N GLN A 132 1.22 -6.23 -26.88
CA GLN A 132 2.22 -7.29 -26.80
C GLN A 132 2.22 -8.01 -25.45
N GLY A 133 1.46 -7.52 -24.48
CA GLY A 133 1.37 -8.06 -23.13
C GLY A 133 1.77 -7.06 -22.05
N LEU A 134 2.52 -7.51 -21.01
CA LEU A 134 2.92 -6.66 -19.89
C LEU A 134 3.92 -5.59 -20.37
N SER A 135 3.55 -4.33 -20.23
CA SER A 135 4.40 -3.20 -20.59
C SER A 135 5.59 -3.04 -19.65
N LEU A 136 6.79 -2.96 -20.20
CA LEU A 136 8.01 -2.69 -19.43
C LEU A 136 8.10 -1.22 -18.96
N TYR A 137 7.50 -0.30 -19.73
CA TYR A 137 7.56 1.15 -19.48
C TYR A 137 6.20 1.72 -19.09
N GLN A 138 5.35 0.92 -18.49
CA GLN A 138 4.02 1.33 -18.04
C GLN A 138 3.19 2.01 -19.14
N GLU A 139 3.30 1.48 -20.36
CA GLU A 139 2.51 1.89 -21.52
C GLU A 139 1.19 1.13 -21.58
N GLY A 140 0.27 1.54 -22.44
CA GLY A 140 -1.04 0.93 -22.59
C GLY A 140 -2.09 1.52 -21.62
N THR A 141 -3.35 1.16 -21.85
CA THR A 141 -4.52 1.63 -21.09
C THR A 141 -5.26 0.51 -20.37
N GLU A 142 -4.90 -0.74 -20.67
CA GLU A 142 -5.46 -1.92 -20.03
C GLU A 142 -4.56 -2.41 -18.89
N VAL A 143 -5.08 -3.26 -18.03
CA VAL A 143 -4.34 -3.83 -16.91
C VAL A 143 -4.28 -5.35 -16.97
N SER A 144 -3.25 -5.95 -16.38
CA SER A 144 -3.07 -7.39 -16.30
C SER A 144 -4.20 -8.06 -15.51
N GLU A 145 -4.37 -9.38 -15.73
CA GLU A 145 -5.34 -10.20 -14.98
C GLU A 145 -5.07 -10.23 -13.47
N ARG A 146 -3.85 -9.93 -13.03
CA ARG A 146 -3.48 -9.86 -11.61
C ARG A 146 -3.89 -8.54 -10.97
N SER A 147 -4.10 -7.51 -11.76
CA SER A 147 -4.42 -6.18 -11.25
C SER A 147 -5.77 -6.17 -10.55
N VAL A 148 -5.79 -5.53 -9.37
CA VAL A 148 -7.03 -5.34 -8.60
C VAL A 148 -7.95 -4.36 -9.31
N GLN A 149 -9.25 -4.58 -9.24
CA GLN A 149 -10.24 -3.65 -9.79
C GLN A 149 -10.48 -2.47 -8.84
N PRO A 150 -10.80 -1.27 -9.36
CA PRO A 150 -11.00 -0.08 -8.54
C PRO A 150 -11.98 -0.27 -7.38
N GLU A 151 -13.18 -0.73 -7.66
CA GLU A 151 -14.21 -0.92 -6.63
C GLU A 151 -13.89 -2.08 -5.69
N GLN A 152 -13.18 -3.10 -6.19
CA GLN A 152 -12.71 -4.23 -5.39
C GLN A 152 -11.70 -3.75 -4.35
N PHE A 153 -10.74 -2.93 -4.76
CA PHE A 153 -9.75 -2.35 -3.85
C PHE A 153 -10.39 -1.41 -2.82
N GLY A 154 -11.35 -0.58 -3.25
CA GLY A 154 -12.12 0.25 -2.33
C GLY A 154 -12.86 -0.57 -1.27
N ARG A 155 -13.54 -1.66 -1.66
CA ARG A 155 -14.19 -2.58 -0.72
C ARG A 155 -13.18 -3.26 0.21
N PHE A 156 -12.03 -3.67 -0.31
CA PHE A 156 -10.96 -4.26 0.49
C PHE A 156 -10.54 -3.33 1.63
N LEU A 157 -10.24 -2.08 1.31
CA LEU A 157 -9.82 -1.09 2.31
C LEU A 157 -10.94 -0.74 3.30
N THR A 158 -12.17 -0.51 2.82
CA THR A 158 -13.30 -0.15 3.69
C THR A 158 -13.66 -1.27 4.67
N THR A 159 -13.63 -2.52 4.20
CA THR A 159 -13.94 -3.68 5.05
C THR A 159 -12.90 -3.87 6.16
N ILE A 160 -11.61 -3.70 5.84
CA ILE A 160 -10.54 -3.76 6.85
C ILE A 160 -10.66 -2.57 7.80
N PHE A 161 -10.95 -1.37 7.28
CA PHE A 161 -11.11 -0.18 8.12
C PHE A 161 -12.24 -0.33 9.13
N ASP A 162 -13.38 -0.89 8.72
CA ASP A 162 -14.53 -1.12 9.61
C ASP A 162 -14.18 -2.07 10.77
N GLU A 163 -13.40 -3.13 10.51
CA GLU A 163 -12.90 -4.03 11.55
C GLU A 163 -11.88 -3.30 12.45
N TRP A 164 -10.90 -2.64 11.85
CA TRP A 164 -9.81 -1.96 12.54
C TRP A 164 -10.30 -0.83 13.45
N VAL A 165 -11.20 0.02 12.93
CA VAL A 165 -11.65 1.20 13.67
C VAL A 165 -12.50 0.88 14.90
N LEU A 166 -13.08 -0.31 14.95
CA LEU A 166 -13.88 -0.79 16.08
C LEU A 166 -13.08 -1.61 17.09
N ASN A 167 -11.92 -2.17 16.71
CA ASN A 167 -11.25 -3.16 17.53
C ASN A 167 -9.76 -2.89 17.79
N ASP A 168 -9.04 -2.25 16.83
CA ASP A 168 -7.59 -2.36 16.79
C ASP A 168 -6.86 -1.01 16.76
N VAL A 169 -7.57 0.13 16.86
CA VAL A 169 -6.95 1.47 16.86
C VAL A 169 -5.98 1.62 18.02
N GLY A 170 -4.72 1.94 17.70
CA GLY A 170 -3.65 2.11 18.70
C GLY A 170 -2.90 0.82 19.04
N SER A 171 -3.33 -0.34 18.51
CA SER A 171 -2.63 -1.62 18.66
C SER A 171 -2.16 -2.21 17.33
N VAL A 172 -2.88 -1.95 16.26
CA VAL A 172 -2.50 -2.33 14.89
C VAL A 172 -2.46 -1.09 14.02
N PHE A 173 -1.44 -0.97 13.21
CA PHE A 173 -1.20 0.16 12.31
C PHE A 173 -1.28 -0.31 10.85
N VAL A 174 -2.17 0.32 10.10
CA VAL A 174 -2.28 0.11 8.66
C VAL A 174 -1.80 1.37 7.96
N GLN A 175 -0.73 1.27 7.20
CA GLN A 175 -0.03 2.44 6.62
C GLN A 175 -0.98 3.40 5.89
N THR A 176 -1.94 2.88 5.12
CA THR A 176 -2.95 3.70 4.42
C THR A 176 -3.83 4.49 5.40
N PHE A 177 -4.17 3.92 6.55
CA PHE A 177 -5.02 4.57 7.55
C PHE A 177 -4.25 5.64 8.33
N GLU A 178 -2.97 5.37 8.63
CA GLU A 178 -2.06 6.36 9.26
C GLU A 178 -1.81 7.55 8.33
N ALA A 179 -1.61 7.28 7.03
CA ALA A 179 -1.48 8.31 6.01
C ALA A 179 -2.76 9.16 5.90
N ALA A 180 -3.93 8.53 5.91
CA ALA A 180 -5.21 9.22 5.93
C ALA A 180 -5.35 10.11 7.18
N ALA A 181 -5.05 9.61 8.37
CA ALA A 181 -5.11 10.39 9.60
C ALA A 181 -4.22 11.65 9.53
N SER A 182 -3.03 11.53 8.95
CA SER A 182 -2.13 12.69 8.72
C SER A 182 -2.79 13.73 7.82
N ASN A 183 -3.41 13.31 6.71
CA ASN A 183 -4.09 14.22 5.79
C ASN A 183 -5.33 14.88 6.40
N TRP A 184 -6.12 14.17 7.23
CA TRP A 184 -7.22 14.77 8.00
C TRP A 184 -6.75 15.78 9.06
N MET A 185 -5.50 15.68 9.51
CA MET A 185 -4.87 16.70 10.36
C MET A 185 -4.25 17.87 9.58
N GLY A 186 -4.36 17.89 8.26
CA GLY A 186 -3.74 18.89 7.39
C GLY A 186 -2.21 18.79 7.32
N LYS A 187 -1.66 17.59 7.58
CA LYS A 187 -0.22 17.32 7.50
C LYS A 187 0.08 16.46 6.30
N PRO A 188 1.28 16.55 5.71
CA PRO A 188 1.72 15.61 4.68
C PRO A 188 1.64 14.18 5.20
N SER A 189 1.29 13.25 4.31
CA SER A 189 1.25 11.83 4.62
C SER A 189 2.65 11.34 5.01
N SER A 190 2.78 10.85 6.23
CA SER A 190 4.04 10.29 6.71
C SER A 190 4.27 8.90 6.13
N GLY A 191 5.42 8.70 5.47
CA GLY A 191 5.83 7.38 4.98
C GLY A 191 5.08 6.83 3.76
N LEU A 192 4.12 7.58 3.18
CA LEU A 192 3.36 7.14 2.00
C LEU A 192 3.18 8.28 1.00
N CYS A 193 4.13 8.44 0.08
CA CYS A 193 4.21 9.55 -0.86
C CYS A 193 3.02 9.65 -1.83
N VAL A 194 2.30 8.53 -2.06
CA VAL A 194 1.17 8.50 -3.01
C VAL A 194 0.03 9.45 -2.60
N PHE A 195 -0.13 9.73 -1.32
CA PHE A 195 -1.13 10.66 -0.79
C PHE A 195 -0.57 12.05 -0.42
N ASN A 196 0.63 12.39 -0.87
CA ASN A 196 1.16 13.74 -0.79
C ASN A 196 0.82 14.55 -2.05
N GLU A 197 0.78 15.86 -1.93
CA GLU A 197 0.42 16.77 -3.00
C GLU A 197 1.41 16.73 -4.17
N THR A 198 2.71 16.59 -3.84
CA THR A 198 3.81 16.52 -4.82
C THR A 198 4.62 15.21 -4.64
N CYS A 199 5.45 14.90 -5.61
CA CYS A 199 6.38 13.76 -5.62
C CYS A 199 7.85 14.20 -5.45
N GLY A 200 8.78 13.29 -5.78
CA GLY A 200 10.20 13.58 -5.99
C GLY A 200 11.12 13.26 -4.81
N GLY A 201 10.57 12.76 -3.68
CA GLY A 201 11.38 12.38 -2.51
C GLY A 201 11.79 10.91 -2.43
N ALA A 202 11.21 10.05 -3.27
CA ALA A 202 11.46 8.60 -3.26
C ALA A 202 12.31 8.20 -4.47
N LEU A 203 13.58 8.58 -4.47
CA LEU A 203 14.52 8.28 -5.55
C LEU A 203 14.87 6.80 -5.60
N ALA A 204 15.21 6.31 -6.79
CA ALA A 204 15.76 4.98 -6.98
C ALA A 204 17.21 5.05 -7.47
N LEU A 205 18.12 4.40 -6.76
CA LEU A 205 19.51 4.23 -7.15
C LEU A 205 19.73 2.77 -7.58
N GLU A 206 20.03 2.58 -8.85
CA GLU A 206 20.33 1.27 -9.41
C GLU A 206 21.77 0.81 -9.12
N HIS A 207 22.00 -0.48 -9.26
CA HIS A 207 23.28 -1.13 -8.95
C HIS A 207 24.48 -0.64 -9.79
N ASN A 208 24.21 -0.05 -10.96
CA ASN A 208 25.21 0.53 -11.87
C ASN A 208 25.52 2.00 -11.54
N GLY A 209 24.85 2.58 -10.53
CA GLY A 209 25.02 3.97 -10.14
C GLY A 209 24.05 4.97 -10.80
N ASP A 210 23.14 4.50 -11.64
CA ASP A 210 22.12 5.36 -12.24
C ASP A 210 21.07 5.75 -11.20
N LEU A 211 20.75 7.04 -11.15
CA LEU A 211 19.76 7.62 -10.26
C LEU A 211 18.49 7.96 -11.04
N TYR A 212 17.34 7.54 -10.54
CA TYR A 212 16.04 7.79 -11.14
C TYR A 212 15.14 8.63 -10.24
N SER A 213 14.21 9.36 -10.85
CA SER A 213 13.28 10.27 -10.18
C SER A 213 12.42 9.60 -9.11
N CYS A 214 12.10 8.31 -9.27
CA CYS A 214 11.24 7.54 -8.37
C CYS A 214 11.43 6.04 -8.62
N ASP A 215 11.23 5.22 -7.59
CA ASP A 215 11.24 3.75 -7.67
C ASP A 215 10.13 3.16 -8.55
N HIS A 216 9.04 3.90 -8.75
CA HIS A 216 7.98 3.54 -9.71
C HIS A 216 8.30 3.90 -11.15
N PHE A 217 9.35 4.69 -11.42
CA PHE A 217 9.71 5.22 -12.71
C PHE A 217 11.20 4.98 -13.01
N VAL A 218 11.63 3.71 -12.87
CA VAL A 218 12.98 3.28 -13.25
C VAL A 218 13.00 3.02 -14.77
N GLU A 219 12.93 4.10 -15.54
CA GLU A 219 12.77 4.15 -16.98
C GLU A 219 13.70 5.21 -17.58
N PRO A 220 14.15 5.07 -18.85
CA PRO A 220 15.14 5.99 -19.44
C PRO A 220 14.76 7.48 -19.33
N ASN A 221 13.48 7.81 -19.48
CA ASN A 221 12.99 9.20 -19.44
C ASN A 221 13.07 9.83 -18.04
N TYR A 222 13.23 9.03 -17.01
CA TYR A 222 13.29 9.46 -15.60
C TYR A 222 14.67 9.27 -14.99
N ASN A 223 15.69 8.93 -15.81
CA ASN A 223 17.07 8.86 -15.38
C ASN A 223 17.62 10.28 -15.19
N LEU A 224 18.14 10.56 -13.99
CA LEU A 224 18.72 11.85 -13.60
C LEU A 224 20.20 11.93 -13.91
N GLY A 225 20.87 10.79 -14.11
CA GLY A 225 22.31 10.66 -14.32
C GLY A 225 22.94 9.61 -13.43
N ASN A 226 24.27 9.49 -13.49
CA ASN A 226 25.02 8.50 -12.72
C ASN A 226 25.80 9.17 -11.59
N ILE A 227 25.71 8.61 -10.38
CA ILE A 227 26.38 9.15 -9.18
C ILE A 227 27.91 9.03 -9.20
N ALA A 228 28.47 8.24 -10.14
CA ALA A 228 29.93 8.20 -10.37
C ALA A 228 30.44 9.43 -11.12
N ASP A 229 29.59 10.09 -11.90
CA ASP A 229 29.93 11.21 -12.76
C ASP A 229 29.53 12.57 -12.14
N THR A 230 28.39 12.58 -11.41
CA THR A 230 27.81 13.81 -10.87
C THR A 230 27.33 13.57 -9.43
N ASP A 231 27.55 14.54 -8.55
CA ASP A 231 27.11 14.47 -7.15
C ASP A 231 25.59 14.28 -7.07
N MET A 232 25.14 13.37 -6.21
CA MET A 232 23.72 13.04 -6.05
C MET A 232 22.88 14.29 -5.69
N ILE A 233 23.43 15.25 -4.94
CA ILE A 233 22.74 16.50 -4.59
C ILE A 233 22.48 17.34 -5.83
N GLU A 234 23.42 17.38 -6.78
CA GLU A 234 23.27 18.09 -8.04
C GLU A 234 22.22 17.41 -8.93
N LEU A 235 22.21 16.07 -9.00
CA LEU A 235 21.21 15.30 -9.76
C LEU A 235 19.79 15.55 -9.26
N VAL A 236 19.57 15.58 -7.96
CA VAL A 236 18.22 15.85 -7.39
C VAL A 236 17.80 17.31 -7.43
N ALA A 237 18.73 18.24 -7.61
CA ALA A 237 18.44 19.67 -7.72
C ALA A 237 18.07 20.10 -9.16
N THR A 238 18.08 19.19 -10.13
CA THR A 238 17.76 19.47 -11.53
C THR A 238 16.33 19.92 -11.75
N ASP A 239 16.10 20.77 -12.77
CA ASP A 239 14.77 21.16 -13.21
C ASP A 239 13.90 19.94 -13.56
N GLN A 240 14.51 18.88 -14.11
CA GLN A 240 13.83 17.62 -14.41
C GLN A 240 13.20 17.01 -13.16
N GLN A 241 13.97 16.91 -12.06
CA GLN A 241 13.47 16.34 -10.81
C GLN A 241 12.42 17.21 -10.13
N GLN A 242 12.62 18.53 -10.15
CA GLN A 242 11.64 19.48 -9.60
C GLN A 242 10.33 19.41 -10.38
N LYS A 243 10.40 19.40 -11.72
CA LYS A 243 9.23 19.27 -12.59
C LYS A 243 8.52 17.94 -12.35
N PHE A 244 9.25 16.82 -12.26
CA PHE A 244 8.67 15.50 -11.96
C PHE A 244 7.83 15.55 -10.68
N GLY A 245 8.36 16.18 -9.62
CA GLY A 245 7.64 16.31 -8.36
C GLY A 245 6.38 17.16 -8.47
N GLN A 246 6.48 18.30 -9.13
CA GLN A 246 5.41 19.27 -9.28
C GLN A 246 4.31 18.80 -10.25
N ASP A 247 4.66 18.07 -11.30
CA ASP A 247 3.72 17.52 -12.27
C ASP A 247 2.63 16.65 -11.61
N LYS A 248 2.89 16.06 -10.44
CA LYS A 248 1.88 15.33 -9.70
C LYS A 248 0.66 16.19 -9.36
N LEU A 249 0.88 17.45 -8.99
CA LEU A 249 -0.18 18.43 -8.73
C LEU A 249 -0.70 19.06 -10.02
N ASP A 250 0.20 19.52 -10.86
CA ASP A 250 -0.13 20.39 -12.01
C ASP A 250 -0.87 19.64 -13.13
N THR A 251 -0.77 18.31 -13.18
CA THR A 251 -1.43 17.47 -14.20
C THR A 251 -2.72 16.81 -13.74
N LEU A 252 -3.29 17.26 -12.60
CA LEU A 252 -4.57 16.73 -12.13
C LEU A 252 -5.70 17.13 -13.09
N PRO A 253 -6.58 16.18 -13.50
CA PRO A 253 -7.78 16.52 -14.27
C PRO A 253 -8.78 17.33 -13.42
N GLN A 254 -9.68 18.07 -14.09
CA GLN A 254 -10.67 18.93 -13.41
C GLN A 254 -11.50 18.15 -12.39
N GLN A 255 -11.90 16.93 -12.68
CA GLN A 255 -12.59 16.06 -11.74
C GLN A 255 -11.83 15.89 -10.41
N CYS A 256 -10.50 15.80 -10.43
CA CYS A 256 -9.69 15.72 -9.21
C CYS A 256 -9.60 17.08 -8.50
N LEU A 257 -9.54 18.19 -9.25
CA LEU A 257 -9.47 19.53 -8.68
C LEU A 257 -10.74 19.88 -7.91
N ASP A 258 -11.90 19.41 -8.36
CA ASP A 258 -13.21 19.65 -7.75
C ASP A 258 -13.60 18.56 -6.72
N CYS A 259 -12.78 17.53 -6.54
CA CYS A 259 -13.11 16.40 -5.69
C CYS A 259 -13.05 16.74 -4.20
N GLU A 260 -14.11 16.43 -3.46
CA GLU A 260 -14.23 16.69 -2.03
C GLU A 260 -13.20 15.93 -1.16
N VAL A 261 -12.68 14.80 -1.64
CA VAL A 261 -11.63 14.01 -0.96
C VAL A 261 -10.22 14.28 -1.53
N ARG A 262 -10.04 15.34 -2.35
CA ARG A 262 -8.73 15.68 -2.89
C ARG A 262 -7.67 15.87 -1.81
N PHE A 263 -8.02 16.50 -0.70
CA PHE A 263 -7.12 16.75 0.42
C PHE A 263 -6.50 15.48 1.02
N ALA A 264 -7.14 14.32 0.82
CA ALA A 264 -6.65 13.02 1.28
C ALA A 264 -6.02 12.19 0.17
N CYS A 265 -6.55 12.28 -1.06
CA CYS A 265 -6.17 11.47 -2.21
C CYS A 265 -5.02 12.08 -3.02
N HIS A 266 -5.04 13.41 -3.24
CA HIS A 266 -4.11 14.14 -4.13
C HIS A 266 -3.92 13.50 -5.51
N GLY A 267 -4.96 12.75 -6.00
CA GLY A 267 -4.92 12.00 -7.27
C GLY A 267 -4.03 10.76 -7.23
N GLU A 268 -3.55 10.35 -6.07
CA GLU A 268 -2.67 9.20 -5.82
C GLU A 268 -1.40 9.22 -6.70
N CYS A 269 -0.77 8.07 -6.96
CA CYS A 269 0.48 7.96 -7.71
C CYS A 269 0.30 8.26 -9.20
N PRO A 270 1.12 9.12 -9.82
CA PRO A 270 1.10 9.36 -11.26
C PRO A 270 1.24 8.09 -12.11
N LYS A 271 1.91 7.07 -11.60
CA LYS A 271 2.02 5.74 -12.24
C LYS A 271 0.66 5.17 -12.65
N ASN A 272 -0.36 5.37 -11.80
CA ASN A 272 -1.69 4.80 -11.98
C ASN A 272 -2.66 5.76 -12.70
N ARG A 273 -2.19 6.94 -13.18
CA ARG A 273 -3.01 7.98 -13.84
C ARG A 273 -3.04 7.82 -15.36
N PHE A 274 -3.58 6.73 -15.85
CA PHE A 274 -3.63 6.41 -17.28
C PHE A 274 -5.06 6.27 -17.83
N THR A 275 -6.08 6.56 -17.01
CA THR A 275 -7.47 6.55 -17.46
C THR A 275 -7.96 7.98 -17.74
N THR A 276 -9.19 8.08 -18.26
CA THR A 276 -9.84 9.36 -18.56
C THR A 276 -11.05 9.56 -17.65
N THR A 277 -11.37 10.84 -17.39
CA THR A 277 -12.62 11.21 -16.72
C THR A 277 -13.83 10.93 -17.61
N ALA A 278 -15.05 11.03 -17.05
CA ALA A 278 -16.28 10.91 -17.83
C ALA A 278 -16.42 11.99 -18.93
N ASP A 279 -15.80 13.16 -18.71
CA ASP A 279 -15.77 14.27 -19.66
C ASP A 279 -14.63 14.16 -20.69
N GLY A 280 -13.78 13.14 -20.59
CA GLY A 280 -12.70 12.85 -21.52
C GLY A 280 -11.34 13.43 -21.12
N ASP A 281 -11.19 14.09 -19.96
CA ASP A 281 -9.91 14.60 -19.51
C ASP A 281 -8.96 13.44 -19.17
N PRO A 282 -7.69 13.44 -19.64
CA PRO A 282 -6.72 12.41 -19.32
C PRO A 282 -6.15 12.57 -17.90
N GLY A 283 -5.48 11.52 -17.42
CA GLY A 283 -4.73 11.57 -16.15
C GLY A 283 -5.57 11.24 -14.92
N LEU A 284 -6.74 10.64 -15.08
CA LEU A 284 -7.48 10.08 -13.95
C LEU A 284 -6.79 8.80 -13.47
N ASN A 285 -6.70 8.66 -12.14
CA ASN A 285 -6.15 7.46 -11.54
C ASN A 285 -7.07 6.25 -11.78
N TYR A 286 -6.50 5.13 -12.18
CA TYR A 286 -7.21 3.87 -12.41
C TYR A 286 -8.03 3.43 -11.19
N LEU A 287 -7.50 3.60 -9.98
CA LEU A 287 -8.17 3.23 -8.73
C LEU A 287 -9.08 4.32 -8.15
N CYS A 288 -9.33 5.41 -8.90
CA CYS A 288 -10.09 6.57 -8.44
C CYS A 288 -11.41 6.21 -7.74
N ALA A 289 -12.24 5.36 -8.36
CA ALA A 289 -13.53 4.96 -7.78
C ALA A 289 -13.38 4.26 -6.42
N GLY A 290 -12.36 3.43 -6.28
CA GLY A 290 -12.05 2.74 -5.02
C GLY A 290 -11.60 3.70 -3.93
N TYR A 291 -10.67 4.60 -4.23
CA TYR A 291 -10.20 5.60 -3.27
C TYR A 291 -11.28 6.61 -2.89
N TYR A 292 -12.09 7.06 -3.84
CA TYR A 292 -13.21 7.95 -3.55
C TYR A 292 -14.17 7.32 -2.54
N ASN A 293 -14.58 6.06 -2.80
CA ASN A 293 -15.44 5.33 -1.90
C ASN A 293 -14.79 5.11 -0.52
N PHE A 294 -13.50 4.78 -0.49
CA PHE A 294 -12.77 4.57 0.76
C PHE A 294 -12.68 5.87 1.58
N PHE A 295 -12.17 6.96 1.01
CA PHE A 295 -11.98 8.22 1.75
C PHE A 295 -13.32 8.85 2.19
N THR A 296 -14.38 8.73 1.38
CA THR A 296 -15.71 9.17 1.78
C THR A 296 -16.26 8.32 2.93
N HIS A 297 -16.03 7.00 2.89
CA HIS A 297 -16.48 6.07 3.93
C HIS A 297 -15.84 6.34 5.29
N ILE A 298 -14.55 6.60 5.32
CA ILE A 298 -13.79 6.79 6.57
C ILE A 298 -13.89 8.20 7.16
N ASP A 299 -14.54 9.16 6.48
CA ASP A 299 -14.53 10.57 6.84
C ASP A 299 -15.01 10.82 8.28
N HIS A 300 -16.16 10.24 8.67
CA HIS A 300 -16.70 10.45 10.00
C HIS A 300 -15.78 9.88 11.12
N PRO A 301 -15.35 8.60 11.07
CA PRO A 301 -14.40 8.08 12.07
C PRO A 301 -13.07 8.82 12.09
N MET A 302 -12.53 9.23 10.93
CA MET A 302 -11.27 9.96 10.87
C MET A 302 -11.37 11.34 11.50
N LYS A 303 -12.49 12.05 11.35
CA LYS A 303 -12.75 13.31 12.06
C LYS A 303 -12.75 13.13 13.57
N ILE A 304 -13.29 12.03 14.09
CA ILE A 304 -13.26 11.72 15.52
C ILE A 304 -11.82 11.45 15.97
N ILE A 305 -11.10 10.55 15.28
CA ILE A 305 -9.71 10.20 15.57
C ILE A 305 -8.84 11.45 15.64
N THR A 306 -8.88 12.27 14.60
CA THR A 306 -8.02 13.46 14.52
C THR A 306 -8.40 14.54 15.54
N SER A 307 -9.69 14.69 15.86
CA SER A 307 -10.14 15.58 16.94
C SER A 307 -9.62 15.11 18.31
N LEU A 308 -9.63 13.81 18.58
CA LEU A 308 -9.05 13.24 19.80
C LEU A 308 -7.54 13.53 19.86
N MET A 309 -6.82 13.25 18.78
CA MET A 309 -5.36 13.47 18.70
C MET A 309 -5.00 14.97 18.89
N GLN A 310 -5.75 15.88 18.25
CA GLN A 310 -5.57 17.32 18.44
C GLN A 310 -5.84 17.79 19.88
N ALA A 311 -6.74 17.11 20.58
CA ALA A 311 -7.01 17.35 21.99
C ALA A 311 -6.01 16.64 22.94
N GLY A 312 -4.96 15.99 22.41
CA GLY A 312 -3.98 15.24 23.20
C GLY A 312 -4.54 13.94 23.83
N ARG A 313 -5.62 13.41 23.25
CA ARG A 313 -6.27 12.17 23.72
C ARG A 313 -5.86 11.00 22.84
N PRO A 314 -5.86 9.77 23.36
CA PRO A 314 -5.58 8.57 22.56
C PRO A 314 -6.57 8.37 21.41
N ALA A 315 -6.07 8.08 20.20
CA ALA A 315 -6.91 7.75 19.03
C ALA A 315 -7.86 6.56 19.31
N ALA A 316 -7.42 5.61 20.14
CA ALA A 316 -8.19 4.43 20.56
C ALA A 316 -9.55 4.75 21.22
N GLU A 317 -9.73 5.97 21.73
CA GLU A 317 -11.01 6.40 22.28
C GLU A 317 -12.12 6.52 21.23
N VAL A 318 -11.78 6.47 19.92
CA VAL A 318 -12.78 6.36 18.85
C VAL A 318 -13.62 5.09 18.96
N MET A 319 -13.05 3.97 19.40
CA MET A 319 -13.74 2.68 19.49
C MET A 319 -15.00 2.74 20.38
N PRO A 320 -14.94 3.16 21.65
CA PRO A 320 -16.14 3.28 22.49
C PRO A 320 -17.11 4.39 22.01
N ILE A 321 -16.64 5.41 21.30
CA ILE A 321 -17.50 6.45 20.73
C ILE A 321 -18.36 5.84 19.62
N LEU A 322 -17.74 5.16 18.64
CA LEU A 322 -18.44 4.53 17.54
C LEU A 322 -19.37 3.38 18.02
N ALA A 323 -18.94 2.60 19.02
CA ALA A 323 -19.78 1.57 19.63
C ALA A 323 -21.06 2.17 20.24
N ARG A 324 -20.96 3.33 20.90
CA ARG A 324 -22.13 4.04 21.42
C ARG A 324 -23.04 4.56 20.31
N GLU A 325 -22.47 5.20 19.26
CA GLU A 325 -23.24 5.69 18.11
C GLU A 325 -24.01 4.54 17.42
N ALA A 326 -23.37 3.38 17.25
CA ALA A 326 -23.99 2.19 16.69
C ALA A 326 -25.17 1.69 17.56
N ALA A 327 -24.98 1.61 18.88
CA ALA A 327 -26.02 1.20 19.83
C ALA A 327 -27.22 2.17 19.84
N ASP A 328 -26.94 3.48 19.80
CA ASP A 328 -27.96 4.53 19.75
C ASP A 328 -28.76 4.45 18.44
N LEU A 329 -28.08 4.19 17.32
CA LEU A 329 -28.72 3.98 16.02
C LEU A 329 -29.58 2.72 16.01
N GLU A 330 -29.10 1.60 16.53
CA GLU A 330 -29.88 0.35 16.64
C GLU A 330 -31.14 0.57 17.47
N ALA A 331 -31.02 1.26 18.61
CA ALA A 331 -32.15 1.61 19.46
C ALA A 331 -33.15 2.53 18.74
N ALA A 332 -32.69 3.45 17.90
CA ALA A 332 -33.54 4.31 17.09
C ALA A 332 -34.24 3.51 15.98
N VAL A 333 -33.51 2.61 15.28
CA VAL A 333 -34.07 1.74 14.24
C VAL A 333 -35.15 0.81 14.80
N ALA A 334 -34.96 0.27 16.00
CA ALA A 334 -35.93 -0.61 16.66
C ALA A 334 -37.27 0.09 16.98
N LYS A 335 -37.26 1.41 17.15
CA LYS A 335 -38.45 2.21 17.42
C LYS A 335 -39.21 2.63 16.17
N VAL A 336 -38.61 2.47 14.99
CA VAL A 336 -39.18 2.95 13.73
C VAL A 336 -39.71 1.77 12.91
N GLY A 337 -40.95 1.93 12.37
CA GLY A 337 -41.56 0.88 11.56
C GLY A 337 -40.81 0.61 10.25
N ARG A 338 -40.81 -0.64 9.77
CA ARG A 338 -40.06 -1.14 8.59
C ARG A 338 -40.25 -0.30 7.31
N ASN A 339 -41.40 0.40 7.16
CA ASN A 339 -41.70 1.20 5.98
C ASN A 339 -41.37 2.70 6.13
N HIS A 340 -40.96 3.16 7.29
CA HIS A 340 -40.53 4.55 7.52
C HIS A 340 -39.08 4.78 7.05
N LEU A 341 -38.72 6.03 6.87
CA LEU A 341 -37.33 6.40 6.58
C LEU A 341 -36.41 5.95 7.72
N CYS A 342 -35.23 5.47 7.34
CA CYS A 342 -34.25 4.99 8.30
C CYS A 342 -33.67 6.15 9.13
N PRO A 343 -33.57 6.01 10.46
CA PRO A 343 -32.97 7.03 11.32
C PRO A 343 -31.49 7.36 11.00
N CYS A 344 -30.78 6.48 10.27
CA CYS A 344 -29.39 6.72 9.86
C CYS A 344 -29.20 7.83 8.81
N GLY A 345 -30.26 8.45 8.32
CA GLY A 345 -30.17 9.54 7.34
C GLY A 345 -29.96 9.09 5.88
N SER A 346 -29.95 7.77 5.59
CA SER A 346 -29.71 7.23 4.23
C SER A 346 -30.79 7.58 3.21
N GLY A 347 -31.94 8.16 3.62
CA GLY A 347 -33.09 8.38 2.75
C GLY A 347 -33.85 7.10 2.36
N LEU A 348 -33.36 5.94 2.75
CA LEU A 348 -33.98 4.65 2.46
C LEU A 348 -34.98 4.25 3.55
N LYS A 349 -35.96 3.40 3.19
CA LYS A 349 -36.84 2.78 4.19
C LYS A 349 -36.03 1.82 5.07
N THR A 350 -36.37 1.75 6.37
CA THR A 350 -35.65 0.93 7.37
C THR A 350 -35.44 -0.52 6.88
N LYS A 351 -36.44 -1.15 6.29
CA LYS A 351 -36.35 -2.53 5.75
C LYS A 351 -35.34 -2.69 4.58
N LYS A 352 -34.99 -1.59 3.89
CA LYS A 352 -34.02 -1.59 2.79
C LYS A 352 -32.63 -1.14 3.24
N CYS A 353 -32.53 -0.52 4.42
CA CYS A 353 -31.30 0.03 4.97
C CYS A 353 -30.70 -0.87 6.06
N HIS A 354 -31.47 -1.15 7.11
CA HIS A 354 -31.08 -1.96 8.28
C HIS A 354 -31.91 -3.26 8.40
N GLY A 355 -32.43 -3.78 7.29
CA GLY A 355 -33.00 -5.12 7.23
C GLY A 355 -31.94 -6.18 7.54
N PRO A 356 -32.31 -7.46 7.81
CA PRO A 356 -31.35 -8.50 8.18
C PRO A 356 -30.23 -8.55 7.14
N LYS A 357 -29.00 -8.16 7.56
CA LYS A 357 -27.80 -8.26 6.73
C LYS A 357 -27.60 -9.74 6.42
N ARG A 358 -27.65 -10.13 5.15
CA ARG A 358 -27.05 -11.39 4.71
C ARG A 358 -25.52 -11.18 4.78
N THR A 359 -24.90 -11.66 5.83
CA THR A 359 -23.47 -11.91 5.85
C THR A 359 -23.21 -13.05 4.86
N VAL A 360 -22.83 -12.69 3.64
CA VAL A 360 -22.25 -13.65 2.71
C VAL A 360 -20.75 -13.48 2.83
N GLU A 361 -20.16 -14.11 3.85
CA GLU A 361 -18.76 -14.49 3.77
C GLU A 361 -18.68 -15.59 2.71
N ALA A 362 -18.11 -15.28 1.56
CA ALA A 362 -17.81 -16.31 0.57
C ALA A 362 -16.74 -17.24 1.19
N PRO A 363 -16.96 -18.55 1.27
CA PRO A 363 -15.93 -19.46 1.78
C PRO A 363 -14.70 -19.39 0.86
N LEU A 364 -13.51 -19.40 1.47
CA LEU A 364 -12.25 -19.51 0.72
C LEU A 364 -12.34 -20.68 -0.27
N PRO A 365 -12.02 -20.47 -1.54
CA PRO A 365 -12.03 -21.56 -2.53
C PRO A 365 -11.02 -22.63 -2.09
N ARG A 366 -11.46 -23.88 -2.00
CA ARG A 366 -10.64 -25.03 -1.56
C ARG A 366 -9.41 -25.30 -2.42
N ARG A 367 -9.33 -24.76 -3.62
CA ARG A 367 -8.16 -24.69 -4.52
C ARG A 367 -8.35 -23.49 -5.45
N LEU A 368 -7.53 -22.48 -5.30
CA LEU A 368 -7.39 -21.44 -6.32
C LEU A 368 -6.57 -22.00 -7.50
N PRO A 369 -6.89 -21.63 -8.74
CA PRO A 369 -6.04 -21.99 -9.88
C PRO A 369 -4.66 -21.36 -9.66
N VAL A 370 -3.62 -22.18 -9.66
CA VAL A 370 -2.24 -21.69 -9.70
C VAL A 370 -2.06 -21.07 -11.08
N HIS A 371 -2.06 -19.75 -11.16
CA HIS A 371 -1.71 -19.07 -12.40
C HIS A 371 -0.23 -19.32 -12.65
N GLN A 372 0.06 -20.05 -13.75
CA GLN A 372 1.42 -20.20 -14.21
C GLN A 372 1.98 -18.78 -14.43
N ALA A 373 3.03 -18.46 -13.69
CA ALA A 373 3.74 -17.20 -13.89
C ALA A 373 4.10 -17.10 -15.36
N GLN A 374 3.54 -16.13 -16.07
CA GLN A 374 4.03 -15.81 -17.40
C GLN A 374 5.53 -15.53 -17.25
N PRO A 375 6.39 -16.08 -18.12
CA PRO A 375 7.81 -15.83 -18.02
C PRO A 375 8.01 -14.31 -18.06
N ARG A 376 8.65 -13.76 -17.02
CA ARG A 376 9.09 -12.37 -17.02
C ARG A 376 9.78 -12.14 -18.36
N ALA A 377 9.34 -11.12 -19.09
CA ALA A 377 10.04 -10.69 -20.31
C ALA A 377 11.52 -10.63 -19.95
N ARG A 378 12.36 -11.38 -20.68
CA ARG A 378 13.81 -11.34 -20.49
C ARG A 378 14.20 -9.88 -20.69
N VAL A 379 14.78 -9.28 -19.67
CA VAL A 379 15.55 -8.06 -19.85
C VAL A 379 16.63 -8.43 -20.86
N VAL A 380 16.44 -8.03 -22.11
CA VAL A 380 17.48 -8.10 -23.12
C VAL A 380 18.47 -7.03 -22.67
N ALA A 381 19.58 -7.46 -22.09
CA ALA A 381 20.72 -6.58 -21.94
C ALA A 381 21.05 -6.11 -23.36
N VAL A 382 20.84 -4.83 -23.61
CA VAL A 382 21.36 -4.19 -24.83
C VAL A 382 22.87 -4.25 -24.67
N SER A 383 23.48 -5.21 -25.35
CA SER A 383 24.91 -5.22 -25.52
C SER A 383 25.25 -4.01 -26.39
N GLU A 384 25.82 -2.99 -25.78
CA GLU A 384 26.54 -1.96 -26.53
C GLU A 384 27.67 -2.63 -27.28
N GLU A 385 27.51 -2.81 -28.61
CA GLU A 385 28.62 -2.85 -29.50
C GLU A 385 29.05 -1.41 -29.84
N ARG A 386 30.20 -1.07 -29.31
CA ARG A 386 31.26 -0.07 -29.61
C ARG A 386 31.50 0.95 -28.52
#